data_c35eabf852b854c05a73d70e05152d45
#
_entry.id   c35eabf852b854c05a73d70e05152d45
#
_cell.length_a   1.000
_cell.length_b   1.000
_cell.length_c   1.000
_cell.angle_alpha   90.00
_cell.angle_beta   90.00
_cell.angle_gamma   90.00
#
_symmetry.space_group_name_H-M   'P 1'
#
loop_
_entity.id
_entity.type
_entity.pdbx_description
1 polymer ?
#
loop_
_entity_poly.entity_id
_entity_poly.type
_entity_poly.pdbx_seq_one_letter_code
_entity_poly.pdbx_strand_id
1 'polypeptide(L)'
;MYLPNNEVLKILGYRIAREIVFVERRPEEKLYVYVLVNAFEDVMIHQSDRKSSLIKFAAHNWLIGMSHDFCKVCEWGLLDPEEVKNRYVLSL
;
A
#
# COMPACT_ATOMS: atom_id res chain seq x y z
N MET A 1 5.63 -14.53 -9.28
CA MET A 1 4.67 -13.98 -8.30
C MET A 1 5.33 -12.82 -7.56
N TYR A 2 4.68 -11.68 -7.50
CA TYR A 2 5.19 -10.53 -6.76
C TYR A 2 4.87 -10.68 -5.27
N LEU A 3 5.91 -10.62 -4.43
CA LEU A 3 5.74 -10.67 -2.98
C LEU A 3 6.25 -9.36 -2.38
N PRO A 4 5.41 -8.62 -1.64
CA PRO A 4 5.87 -7.46 -0.88
C PRO A 4 6.91 -7.87 0.15
N ASN A 5 7.75 -6.93 0.59
CA ASN A 5 8.70 -7.26 1.64
C ASN A 5 7.97 -7.50 2.97
N ASN A 6 8.66 -8.15 3.90
CA ASN A 6 8.05 -8.57 5.17
C ASN A 6 7.54 -7.40 6.00
N GLU A 7 8.18 -6.24 5.93
CA GLU A 7 7.75 -5.06 6.69
C GLU A 7 6.42 -4.52 6.19
N VAL A 8 6.23 -4.49 4.87
CA VAL A 8 4.94 -4.09 4.28
C VAL A 8 3.85 -5.08 4.69
N LEU A 9 4.14 -6.38 4.64
CA LEU A 9 3.18 -7.41 5.04
C LEU A 9 2.79 -7.27 6.51
N LYS A 10 3.73 -6.90 7.38
CA LYS A 10 3.44 -6.67 8.80
C LYS A 10 2.49 -5.49 9.01
N ILE A 11 2.70 -4.40 8.27
CA ILE A 11 1.83 -3.22 8.37
C ILE A 11 0.42 -3.58 7.91
N LEU A 12 0.29 -4.23 6.76
CA LEU A 12 -1.00 -4.60 6.20
C LEU A 12 -1.76 -5.61 7.07
N GLY A 13 -1.04 -6.45 7.80
CA GLY A 13 -1.62 -7.48 8.63
C GLY A 13 -1.97 -8.74 7.85
N TYR A 14 -2.25 -9.79 8.60
CA TYR A 14 -2.44 -11.14 8.06
C TYR A 14 -3.54 -11.22 7.00
N ARG A 15 -4.66 -10.57 7.26
CA ARG A 15 -5.83 -10.65 6.37
C ARG A 15 -5.54 -10.05 4.99
N ILE A 16 -5.02 -8.82 4.95
CA ILE A 16 -4.71 -8.15 3.69
C ILE A 16 -3.53 -8.85 3.01
N ALA A 17 -2.51 -9.21 3.76
CA ALA A 17 -1.36 -9.94 3.23
C ALA A 17 -1.79 -11.24 2.55
N ARG A 18 -2.69 -11.96 3.17
CA ARG A 18 -3.24 -13.19 2.61
C ARG A 18 -4.01 -12.93 1.31
N GLU A 19 -4.81 -11.88 1.26
CA GLU A 19 -5.53 -11.50 0.04
C GLU A 19 -4.57 -11.14 -1.08
N ILE A 20 -3.48 -10.44 -0.79
CA ILE A 20 -2.48 -10.09 -1.80
C ILE A 20 -1.81 -11.35 -2.37
N VAL A 21 -1.47 -12.30 -1.51
CA VAL A 21 -0.69 -13.47 -1.93
C VAL A 21 -1.55 -14.54 -2.58
N PHE A 22 -2.74 -14.80 -2.06
CA PHE A 22 -3.52 -15.97 -2.44
C PHE A 22 -4.72 -15.71 -3.35
N VAL A 23 -5.23 -14.48 -3.40
CA VAL A 23 -6.34 -14.17 -4.31
C VAL A 23 -5.81 -14.06 -5.73
N GLU A 24 -6.43 -14.79 -6.64
CA GLU A 24 -6.06 -14.75 -8.04
C GLU A 24 -6.50 -13.44 -8.66
N ARG A 25 -5.57 -12.80 -9.40
CA ARG A 25 -5.82 -11.49 -10.03
C ARG A 25 -5.37 -11.50 -11.46
N ARG A 26 -6.09 -10.75 -12.29
CA ARG A 26 -5.66 -10.49 -13.67
C ARG A 26 -4.43 -9.58 -13.66
N PRO A 27 -3.63 -9.57 -14.76
CA PRO A 27 -2.42 -8.73 -14.80
C PRO A 27 -2.67 -7.26 -14.46
N GLU A 28 -3.77 -6.67 -14.95
CA GLU A 28 -4.11 -5.28 -14.66
C GLU A 28 -4.44 -5.06 -13.18
N GLU A 29 -5.04 -6.04 -12.53
CA GLU A 29 -5.34 -5.95 -11.10
C GLU A 29 -4.07 -6.04 -10.26
N LYS A 30 -3.11 -6.85 -10.68
CA LYS A 30 -1.81 -6.94 -10.03
C LYS A 30 -1.04 -5.61 -10.08
N LEU A 31 -1.20 -4.86 -11.16
CA LEU A 31 -0.57 -3.54 -11.28
C LEU A 31 -1.07 -2.58 -10.20
N TYR A 32 -2.36 -2.61 -9.90
CA TYR A 32 -2.91 -1.74 -8.86
C TYR A 32 -2.44 -2.15 -7.46
N VAL A 33 -2.33 -3.44 -7.19
CA VAL A 33 -1.72 -3.92 -5.95
C VAL A 33 -0.27 -3.46 -5.86
N TYR A 34 0.46 -3.50 -6.96
CA TYR A 34 1.84 -3.05 -7.01
C TYR A 34 1.97 -1.55 -6.69
N VAL A 35 1.06 -0.72 -7.22
CA VAL A 35 1.03 0.71 -6.91
C VAL A 35 0.85 0.93 -5.40
N LEU A 36 -0.07 0.19 -4.80
CA LEU A 36 -0.32 0.30 -3.36
C LEU A 36 0.90 -0.12 -2.54
N VAL A 37 1.51 -1.25 -2.89
CA VAL A 37 2.69 -1.75 -2.18
C VAL A 37 3.85 -0.76 -2.31
N ASN A 38 4.03 -0.15 -3.47
CA ASN A 38 5.05 0.89 -3.66
C ASN A 38 4.85 2.07 -2.71
N ALA A 39 3.60 2.49 -2.49
CA ALA A 39 3.31 3.57 -1.55
C ALA A 39 3.71 3.19 -0.12
N PHE A 40 3.47 1.96 0.29
CA PHE A 40 3.91 1.47 1.59
C PHE A 40 5.44 1.43 1.69
N GLU A 41 6.12 0.99 0.63
CA GLU A 41 7.58 1.01 0.61
C GLU A 41 8.13 2.43 0.71
N ASP A 42 7.49 3.39 0.05
CA ASP A 42 7.90 4.78 0.08
C ASP A 42 7.83 5.39 1.48
N VAL A 43 6.78 5.06 2.27
CA VAL A 43 6.70 5.57 3.64
C VAL A 43 7.70 4.92 4.59
N MET A 44 8.33 3.83 4.16
CA MET A 44 9.31 3.10 4.96
C MET A 44 10.75 3.48 4.63
N ILE A 45 10.97 4.47 3.77
CA ILE A 45 12.31 4.96 3.44
C ILE A 45 12.98 5.50 4.69
N HIS A 46 14.20 5.05 4.96
CA HIS A 46 14.96 5.45 6.15
C HIS A 46 15.86 6.66 5.94
N GLN A 47 16.12 7.02 4.69
CA GLN A 47 16.94 8.18 4.36
C GLN A 47 16.22 9.47 4.72
N SER A 48 16.99 10.46 5.17
CA SER A 48 16.44 11.73 5.63
C SER A 48 16.79 12.92 4.72
N ASP A 49 17.29 12.66 3.52
CA ASP A 49 17.53 13.73 2.55
C ASP A 49 16.21 14.32 2.08
N ARG A 50 16.30 15.51 1.47
CA ARG A 50 15.12 16.26 1.05
C ARG A 50 14.24 15.48 0.08
N LYS A 51 14.85 14.82 -0.90
CA LYS A 51 14.11 14.06 -1.91
C LYS A 51 13.33 12.89 -1.29
N SER A 52 13.99 12.12 -0.43
CA SER A 52 13.37 10.98 0.25
C SER A 52 12.25 11.43 1.19
N SER A 53 12.44 12.56 1.88
CA SER A 53 11.42 13.13 2.77
C SER A 53 10.18 13.56 2.00
N LEU A 54 10.34 14.14 0.81
CA LEU A 54 9.21 14.52 -0.04
C LEU A 54 8.44 13.30 -0.55
N ILE A 55 9.14 12.24 -0.93
CA ILE A 55 8.52 10.99 -1.38
C ILE A 55 7.71 10.37 -0.23
N LYS A 56 8.30 10.30 0.96
CA LYS A 56 7.63 9.80 2.16
C LYS A 56 6.36 10.58 2.48
N PHE A 57 6.46 11.89 2.46
CA PHE A 57 5.33 12.78 2.77
C PHE A 57 4.19 12.60 1.78
N ALA A 58 4.51 12.53 0.49
CA ALA A 58 3.52 12.33 -0.55
C ALA A 58 2.81 10.98 -0.40
N ALA A 59 3.57 9.92 -0.15
CA ALA A 59 3.00 8.58 0.06
C ALA A 59 2.12 8.53 1.31
N HIS A 60 2.57 9.14 2.41
CA HIS A 60 1.79 9.21 3.65
C HIS A 60 0.44 9.90 3.41
N ASN A 61 0.45 11.06 2.77
CA ASN A 61 -0.79 11.80 2.50
C ASN A 61 -1.73 11.02 1.60
N TRP A 62 -1.18 10.31 0.62
CA TRP A 62 -1.98 9.49 -0.28
C TRP A 62 -2.65 8.33 0.47
N LEU A 63 -1.92 7.70 1.40
CA LEU A 63 -2.44 6.55 2.16
C LEU A 63 -3.53 6.93 3.16
N ILE A 64 -3.48 8.15 3.74
CA ILE A 64 -4.45 8.55 4.76
C ILE A 64 -5.61 9.39 4.21
N GLY A 65 -5.46 9.94 3.01
CA GLY A 65 -6.38 10.95 2.51
C GLY A 65 -7.70 10.43 1.97
N MET A 66 -7.82 9.13 1.75
CA MET A 66 -9.02 8.51 1.16
C MET A 66 -9.47 9.22 -0.12
N SER A 67 -8.51 9.66 -0.93
CA SER A 67 -8.80 10.31 -2.21
C SER A 67 -9.49 9.35 -3.17
N HIS A 68 -10.14 9.91 -4.18
CA HIS A 68 -10.76 9.10 -5.23
C HIS A 68 -9.74 8.16 -5.89
N ASP A 69 -8.54 8.68 -6.15
CA ASP A 69 -7.44 7.91 -6.74
C ASP A 69 -7.04 6.72 -5.86
N PHE A 70 -6.83 6.95 -4.57
CA PHE A 70 -6.49 5.88 -3.62
C PHE A 70 -7.57 4.82 -3.57
N CYS A 71 -8.84 5.24 -3.45
CA CYS A 71 -9.97 4.31 -3.38
C CYS A 71 -10.07 3.46 -4.66
N LYS A 72 -9.86 4.07 -5.82
CA LYS A 72 -9.89 3.35 -7.10
C LYS A 72 -8.75 2.34 -7.21
N VAL A 73 -7.54 2.73 -6.80
CA VAL A 73 -6.39 1.81 -6.82
C VAL A 73 -6.68 0.59 -5.95
N CYS A 74 -7.18 0.78 -4.74
CA CYS A 74 -7.53 -0.33 -3.86
C CYS A 74 -8.62 -1.21 -4.45
N GLU A 75 -9.71 -0.62 -4.93
CA GLU A 75 -10.83 -1.37 -5.52
C GLU A 75 -10.40 -2.17 -6.73
N TRP A 76 -9.64 -1.57 -7.64
CA TRP A 76 -9.15 -2.25 -8.84
C TRP A 76 -8.12 -3.33 -8.52
N GLY A 77 -7.44 -3.22 -7.37
CA GLY A 77 -6.57 -4.28 -6.85
C GLY A 77 -7.30 -5.30 -6.00
N LEU A 78 -8.63 -5.23 -5.93
CA LEU A 78 -9.48 -6.14 -5.15
C LEU A 78 -9.21 -6.06 -3.64
N LEU A 79 -8.97 -4.85 -3.15
CA LEU A 79 -8.74 -4.59 -1.72
C LEU A 79 -9.72 -3.52 -1.21
N ASP A 80 -10.05 -3.59 0.08
CA ASP A 80 -10.90 -2.60 0.72
C ASP A 80 -10.08 -1.37 1.13
N PRO A 81 -10.37 -0.18 0.55
CA PRO A 81 -9.58 1.01 0.87
C PRO A 81 -9.63 1.42 2.34
N GLU A 82 -10.77 1.27 3.01
CA GLU A 82 -10.88 1.60 4.43
C GLU A 82 -10.00 0.69 5.29
N GLU A 83 -10.00 -0.59 4.99
CA GLU A 83 -9.17 -1.54 5.72
C GLU A 83 -7.69 -1.25 5.52
N VAL A 84 -7.29 -0.97 4.28
CA VAL A 84 -5.89 -0.62 3.97
C VAL A 84 -5.47 0.63 4.75
N LYS A 85 -6.28 1.69 4.71
CA LYS A 85 -6.00 2.91 5.46
C LYS A 85 -5.90 2.65 6.96
N ASN A 86 -6.86 1.90 7.50
CA ASN A 86 -6.90 1.62 8.94
C ASN A 86 -5.66 0.85 9.40
N ARG A 87 -5.22 -0.11 8.61
CA ARG A 87 -3.99 -0.84 8.94
C ARG A 87 -2.76 0.07 8.91
N TYR A 88 -2.70 0.97 7.94
CA TYR A 88 -1.61 1.95 7.89
C TYR A 88 -1.62 2.86 9.12
N VAL A 89 -2.78 3.41 9.48
CA VAL A 89 -2.92 4.29 10.64
C VAL A 89 -2.52 3.57 11.93
N LEU A 90 -2.90 2.31 12.07
CA LEU A 90 -2.51 1.51 13.23
C LEU A 90 -1.00 1.29 13.33
N SER A 91 -0.28 1.34 12.22
CA SER A 91 1.17 1.17 12.20
C SER A 91 1.93 2.42 12.62
N LEU A 92 1.26 3.55 12.66
CA LEU A 92 1.87 4.81 13.07
C LEU A 92 1.96 4.90 14.60
#